data_8151d5d210bfff491c042fd1db160735
#
_entry.id   8151d5d210bfff491c042fd1db160735
#
_cell.length_a   1.000
_cell.length_b   1.000
_cell.length_c   1.000
_cell.angle_alpha   90.00
_cell.angle_beta   90.00
_cell.angle_gamma   90.00
#
_symmetry.space_group_name_H-M   'P 1'
#
loop_
_entity.id
_entity.type
_entity.pdbx_description
1 polymer ?
#
loop_
_entity_poly.entity_id
_entity_poly.type
_entity_poly.pdbx_seq_one_letter_code
_entity_poly.pdbx_strand_id
1 'polypeptide(L)'
;GPSYSKVLEANKRTSETNLPEVNLIKLDNITAQNLYQAQQAQRFSGFDGSMGGGGYAGTVNVGDILEISIWEAPPAVLFGGTFSTEGQGNGHLTQLPQQMVNQNETITVPFIGNIKVAGKTPEAIQNQIVGALNRKANQPQALVRIASNLSSDVTVIRQGNSIRMPLSANNERILDAVAAVGGTNENIEDVTIRLTRGNKVRSMAFETLISDPSQNIVLRSGDIVALMNTPYSFTGLGAVGNNQQMRFSSKGITLAEAIGKMGGLIDERSDPRGVFVFRHIPFTQLDYNDQSLWREKGYTEGMDIPTVYQVNLLEPQSMFLL
;
A
#
# COMPACT_ATOMS: atom_id res chain seq x y z
N GLY A 1 0.36 42.34 -3.51
CA GLY A 1 0.13 40.92 -3.88
C GLY A 1 -0.85 40.82 -5.05
N PRO A 2 -0.93 39.69 -5.75
CA PRO A 2 -1.89 39.53 -6.82
C PRO A 2 -3.32 39.65 -6.28
N SER A 3 -4.17 40.43 -6.97
CA SER A 3 -5.58 40.50 -6.63
C SER A 3 -6.31 39.25 -7.07
N TYR A 4 -7.46 38.99 -6.46
CA TYR A 4 -8.33 37.85 -6.81
C TYR A 4 -8.59 37.76 -8.32
N SER A 5 -8.91 38.90 -8.96
CA SER A 5 -9.13 38.96 -10.39
C SER A 5 -7.90 38.51 -11.20
N LYS A 6 -6.69 38.90 -10.77
CA LYS A 6 -5.45 38.52 -11.46
C LYS A 6 -5.16 37.01 -11.36
N VAL A 7 -5.49 36.35 -10.23
CA VAL A 7 -5.33 34.92 -10.10
C VAL A 7 -6.32 34.16 -10.97
N LEU A 8 -7.57 34.64 -11.04
CA LEU A 8 -8.58 34.04 -11.92
C LEU A 8 -8.25 34.27 -13.41
N GLU A 9 -7.76 35.43 -13.77
CA GLU A 9 -7.31 35.71 -15.14
C GLU A 9 -6.08 34.88 -15.52
N ALA A 10 -5.13 34.69 -14.59
CA ALA A 10 -3.97 33.83 -14.82
C ALA A 10 -4.39 32.39 -15.06
N ASN A 11 -5.37 31.88 -14.31
CA ASN A 11 -5.88 30.53 -14.51
C ASN A 11 -6.61 30.36 -15.86
N LYS A 12 -7.30 31.39 -16.34
CA LYS A 12 -7.92 31.39 -17.67
C LYS A 12 -6.90 31.47 -18.80
N ARG A 13 -5.79 32.23 -18.61
CA ARG A 13 -4.71 32.40 -19.60
C ARG A 13 -3.78 31.20 -19.70
N THR A 14 -3.68 30.35 -18.64
CA THR A 14 -2.84 29.16 -18.66
C THR A 14 -3.31 28.11 -19.67
N SER A 15 -4.58 28.09 -20.04
CA SER A 15 -5.09 27.22 -21.11
C SER A 15 -4.58 27.64 -22.51
N GLU A 16 -4.13 28.91 -22.69
CA GLU A 16 -3.65 29.45 -23.98
C GLU A 16 -2.11 29.39 -24.11
N THR A 17 -1.35 29.18 -23.01
CA THR A 17 0.11 29.44 -23.00
C THR A 17 0.97 28.21 -22.62
N ASN A 18 0.48 26.98 -22.63
CA ASN A 18 1.22 25.78 -22.22
C ASN A 18 1.81 25.81 -20.78
N LEU A 19 1.34 26.71 -19.93
CA LEU A 19 1.67 26.68 -18.51
C LEU A 19 0.83 25.59 -17.82
N PRO A 20 1.34 24.94 -16.76
CA PRO A 20 0.57 23.91 -16.06
C PRO A 20 -0.72 24.52 -15.50
N GLU A 21 -1.83 23.88 -15.82
CA GLU A 21 -3.13 24.24 -15.25
C GLU A 21 -3.14 23.97 -13.74
N VAL A 22 -3.83 24.84 -13.02
CA VAL A 22 -3.95 24.77 -11.57
C VAL A 22 -5.41 24.55 -11.21
N ASN A 23 -5.67 23.57 -10.32
CA ASN A 23 -6.99 23.37 -9.76
C ASN A 23 -7.28 24.48 -8.74
N LEU A 24 -8.30 25.29 -9.01
CA LEU A 24 -8.73 26.38 -8.11
C LEU A 24 -9.91 25.92 -7.27
N ILE A 25 -9.73 25.84 -5.97
CA ILE A 25 -10.76 25.45 -5.01
C ILE A 25 -11.10 26.64 -4.12
N LYS A 26 -12.37 26.99 -4.09
CA LYS A 26 -12.91 27.94 -3.11
C LYS A 26 -13.22 27.17 -1.82
N LEU A 27 -12.59 27.58 -0.74
CA LEU A 27 -12.74 26.94 0.56
C LEU A 27 -13.99 27.47 1.26
N ASP A 28 -15.09 26.73 1.16
CA ASP A 28 -16.32 26.93 1.90
C ASP A 28 -16.63 25.64 2.71
N ASN A 29 -17.72 25.67 3.50
CA ASN A 29 -18.10 24.54 4.33
C ASN A 29 -18.38 23.25 3.54
N ILE A 30 -19.00 23.37 2.37
CA ILE A 30 -19.34 22.21 1.54
C ILE A 30 -18.08 21.60 0.98
N THR A 31 -17.18 22.43 0.45
CA THR A 31 -15.87 21.99 -0.06
C THR A 31 -15.04 21.35 1.03
N ALA A 32 -15.03 21.91 2.24
CA ALA A 32 -14.31 21.34 3.37
C ALA A 32 -14.84 19.98 3.81
N GLN A 33 -16.16 19.82 3.85
CA GLN A 33 -16.78 18.52 4.14
C GLN A 33 -16.42 17.48 3.07
N ASN A 34 -16.43 17.88 1.80
CA ASN A 34 -16.05 17.00 0.69
C ASN A 34 -14.58 16.58 0.77
N LEU A 35 -13.68 17.51 1.10
CA LEU A 35 -12.26 17.22 1.31
C LEU A 35 -12.05 16.28 2.50
N TYR A 36 -12.76 16.50 3.61
CA TYR A 36 -12.69 15.61 4.76
C TYR A 36 -13.19 14.20 4.41
N GLN A 37 -14.30 14.07 3.70
CA GLN A 37 -14.80 12.77 3.26
C GLN A 37 -13.83 12.08 2.30
N ALA A 38 -13.20 12.82 1.39
CA ALA A 38 -12.18 12.30 0.50
C ALA A 38 -10.96 11.79 1.27
N GLN A 39 -10.51 12.47 2.32
CA GLN A 39 -9.45 11.99 3.20
C GLN A 39 -9.85 10.72 3.94
N GLN A 40 -11.10 10.63 4.43
CA GLN A 40 -11.61 9.42 5.07
C GLN A 40 -11.65 8.24 4.08
N ALA A 41 -11.94 8.50 2.81
CA ALA A 41 -11.91 7.49 1.75
C ALA A 41 -10.50 6.96 1.47
N GLN A 42 -9.43 7.70 1.84
CA GLN A 42 -8.03 7.27 1.71
C GLN A 42 -7.56 6.38 2.87
N ARG A 43 -8.39 6.16 3.89
CA ARG A 43 -8.01 5.32 5.03
C ARG A 43 -7.74 3.89 4.60
N PHE A 44 -6.64 3.33 5.08
CA PHE A 44 -6.27 1.95 4.80
C PHE A 44 -7.25 0.96 5.41
N SER A 45 -7.82 1.28 6.57
CA SER A 45 -8.87 0.46 7.19
C SER A 45 -10.07 0.21 6.29
N GLY A 46 -10.35 1.10 5.34
CA GLY A 46 -11.42 0.92 4.36
C GLY A 46 -11.16 -0.17 3.32
N PHE A 47 -9.93 -0.65 3.18
CA PHE A 47 -9.65 -1.80 2.31
C PHE A 47 -10.24 -3.11 2.85
N ASP A 48 -10.38 -3.24 4.15
CA ASP A 48 -10.82 -4.48 4.79
C ASP A 48 -12.31 -4.78 4.56
N GLY A 49 -13.12 -3.75 4.28
CA GLY A 49 -14.58 -3.91 4.11
C GLY A 49 -15.06 -4.38 2.74
N SER A 50 -14.21 -4.35 1.72
CA SER A 50 -14.64 -4.54 0.32
C SER A 50 -14.16 -5.81 -0.36
N MET A 51 -13.22 -6.53 0.21
CA MET A 51 -12.69 -7.77 -0.36
C MET A 51 -12.50 -8.81 0.74
N GLY A 52 -13.41 -9.76 0.83
CA GLY A 52 -13.39 -10.82 1.82
C GLY A 52 -12.07 -11.58 1.84
N GLY A 53 -11.64 -11.94 3.04
CA GLY A 53 -10.45 -12.74 3.29
C GLY A 53 -9.17 -11.90 3.37
N GLY A 54 -8.54 -11.88 4.54
CA GLY A 54 -7.33 -11.10 4.76
C GLY A 54 -6.07 -11.95 4.74
N GLY A 55 -4.94 -11.31 4.56
CA GLY A 55 -3.62 -11.79 4.86
C GLY A 55 -3.14 -13.02 4.09
N TYR A 56 -2.20 -13.70 4.69
CA TYR A 56 -1.63 -14.95 4.21
C TYR A 56 -2.63 -16.09 4.38
N ALA A 57 -3.03 -16.71 3.27
CA ALA A 57 -4.02 -17.79 3.30
C ALA A 57 -3.43 -19.15 3.72
N GLY A 58 -2.12 -19.26 3.85
CA GLY A 58 -1.44 -20.53 4.16
C GLY A 58 -1.51 -21.57 3.05
N THR A 59 -1.91 -21.17 1.85
CA THR A 59 -2.06 -22.05 0.70
C THR A 59 -0.85 -21.99 -0.24
N VAL A 60 -0.62 -23.09 -0.90
CA VAL A 60 0.39 -23.24 -1.95
C VAL A 60 -0.19 -22.76 -3.28
N ASN A 61 0.61 -22.09 -4.07
CA ASN A 61 0.22 -21.63 -5.41
C ASN A 61 1.35 -21.86 -6.42
N VAL A 62 1.03 -21.63 -7.69
CA VAL A 62 2.02 -21.69 -8.79
C VAL A 62 3.22 -20.81 -8.49
N GLY A 63 4.42 -21.35 -8.67
CA GLY A 63 5.67 -20.65 -8.41
C GLY A 63 6.25 -20.86 -7.02
N ASP A 64 5.48 -21.40 -6.06
CA ASP A 64 5.99 -21.75 -4.74
C ASP A 64 6.90 -22.98 -4.82
N ILE A 65 7.90 -23.03 -3.97
CA ILE A 65 8.83 -24.15 -3.88
C ILE A 65 8.48 -24.97 -2.65
N LEU A 66 8.21 -26.25 -2.85
CA LEU A 66 7.85 -27.18 -1.82
C LEU A 66 9.01 -28.11 -1.46
N GLU A 67 9.11 -28.42 -0.19
CA GLU A 67 9.98 -29.42 0.37
C GLU A 67 9.11 -30.52 0.98
N ILE A 68 9.32 -31.74 0.51
CA ILE A 68 8.51 -32.90 0.90
C ILE A 68 9.42 -33.98 1.49
N SER A 69 9.07 -34.45 2.67
CA SER A 69 9.69 -35.57 3.32
C SER A 69 8.65 -36.67 3.55
N ILE A 70 8.99 -37.89 3.22
CA ILE A 70 8.11 -39.06 3.39
C ILE A 70 8.80 -40.04 4.30
N TRP A 71 8.10 -40.46 5.35
CA TRP A 71 8.53 -41.49 6.25
C TRP A 71 7.70 -42.75 6.04
N GLU A 72 8.35 -43.89 6.01
CA GLU A 72 7.73 -45.20 5.86
C GLU A 72 8.12 -46.11 7.05
N ALA A 73 7.11 -46.74 7.66
CA ALA A 73 7.35 -47.66 8.76
C ALA A 73 8.05 -48.93 8.30
N PRO A 74 8.81 -49.64 9.20
CA PRO A 74 9.43 -50.91 8.87
C PRO A 74 8.38 -51.99 8.60
N PRO A 75 8.61 -52.88 7.63
CA PRO A 75 9.64 -52.83 6.62
C PRO A 75 9.33 -51.77 5.54
N ALA A 76 10.27 -50.87 5.25
CA ALA A 76 10.11 -49.84 4.27
C ALA A 76 10.25 -50.44 2.85
N VAL A 77 9.11 -50.69 2.22
CA VAL A 77 9.06 -51.44 0.96
C VAL A 77 9.11 -50.52 -0.27
N LEU A 78 8.73 -49.27 -0.15
CA LEU A 78 8.63 -48.36 -1.31
C LEU A 78 9.82 -47.44 -1.41
N PHE A 79 10.18 -46.75 -0.33
CA PHE A 79 11.27 -45.79 -0.28
C PHE A 79 12.54 -46.29 0.36
N GLY A 80 12.47 -47.42 1.09
CA GLY A 80 13.63 -48.11 1.63
C GLY A 80 14.38 -48.83 0.54
N GLY A 81 15.39 -48.20 -0.06
CA GLY A 81 16.23 -48.86 -1.05
C GLY A 81 17.07 -50.00 -0.44
N THR A 82 17.49 -50.96 -1.27
CA THR A 82 18.32 -52.11 -0.93
C THR A 82 19.73 -51.78 -0.42
N PHE A 83 20.07 -50.48 -0.23
CA PHE A 83 21.41 -50.02 0.10
C PHE A 83 21.51 -49.24 1.42
N SER A 84 20.46 -49.17 2.23
CA SER A 84 20.62 -48.61 3.56
C SER A 84 21.16 -49.66 4.52
N THR A 85 22.43 -49.53 4.87
CA THR A 85 23.13 -50.38 5.88
C THR A 85 22.74 -50.02 7.33
N GLU A 86 21.73 -49.19 7.53
CA GLU A 86 21.27 -48.82 8.86
C GLU A 86 20.10 -49.70 9.28
N GLY A 87 20.40 -50.59 10.17
CA GLY A 87 19.57 -51.31 11.13
C GLY A 87 18.18 -51.78 10.68
N GLN A 88 18.03 -53.08 10.54
CA GLN A 88 16.74 -53.76 10.50
C GLN A 88 15.90 -53.40 11.72
N GLY A 89 15.02 -52.44 11.61
CA GLY A 89 14.10 -52.06 12.67
C GLY A 89 13.65 -50.62 12.72
N ASN A 90 14.34 -49.71 12.04
CA ASN A 90 13.97 -48.30 11.97
C ASN A 90 13.25 -47.96 10.65
N GLY A 91 12.25 -47.08 10.74
CA GLY A 91 11.61 -46.56 9.55
C GLY A 91 12.58 -45.80 8.65
N HIS A 92 12.20 -45.55 7.40
CA HIS A 92 13.01 -44.87 6.44
C HIS A 92 12.41 -43.49 6.14
N LEU A 93 13.23 -42.44 6.31
CA LEU A 93 12.89 -41.07 5.93
C LEU A 93 13.52 -40.74 4.56
N THR A 94 12.70 -40.34 3.62
CA THR A 94 13.13 -39.91 2.31
C THR A 94 12.78 -38.44 2.12
N GLN A 95 13.78 -37.62 1.89
CA GLN A 95 13.58 -36.23 1.51
C GLN A 95 13.61 -36.11 -0.02
N LEU A 96 12.52 -35.64 -0.60
CA LEU A 96 12.47 -35.40 -2.04
C LEU A 96 13.21 -34.13 -2.39
N PRO A 97 13.75 -34.03 -3.61
CA PRO A 97 14.27 -32.77 -4.10
C PRO A 97 13.21 -31.65 -4.03
N GLN A 98 13.64 -30.45 -3.69
CA GLN A 98 12.76 -29.29 -3.75
C GLN A 98 12.15 -29.14 -5.13
N GLN A 99 10.89 -28.76 -5.18
CA GLN A 99 10.13 -28.70 -6.42
C GLN A 99 9.27 -27.47 -6.48
N MET A 100 9.30 -26.77 -7.60
CA MET A 100 8.40 -25.64 -7.87
C MET A 100 7.05 -26.15 -8.36
N VAL A 101 5.97 -25.56 -7.84
CA VAL A 101 4.63 -25.79 -8.39
C VAL A 101 4.57 -25.21 -9.80
N ASN A 102 4.26 -26.06 -10.75
CA ASN A 102 4.27 -25.71 -12.18
C ASN A 102 2.99 -24.95 -12.60
N GLN A 103 2.97 -24.52 -13.86
CA GLN A 103 1.84 -23.78 -14.44
C GLN A 103 0.54 -24.59 -14.50
N ASN A 104 0.61 -25.92 -14.45
CA ASN A 104 -0.55 -26.79 -14.36
C ASN A 104 -1.04 -26.98 -12.90
N GLU A 105 -0.52 -26.17 -11.98
CA GLU A 105 -0.87 -26.24 -10.55
C GLU A 105 -0.46 -27.54 -9.87
N THR A 106 0.50 -28.27 -10.44
CA THR A 106 0.91 -29.60 -9.97
C THR A 106 2.36 -29.65 -9.53
N ILE A 107 2.64 -30.68 -8.73
CA ILE A 107 3.97 -31.22 -8.44
C ILE A 107 4.01 -32.69 -8.80
N THR A 108 5.22 -33.25 -8.91
CA THR A 108 5.42 -34.66 -9.16
C THR A 108 5.94 -35.33 -7.90
N VAL A 109 5.26 -36.39 -7.45
CA VAL A 109 5.67 -37.21 -6.30
C VAL A 109 5.95 -38.59 -6.81
N PRO A 110 7.12 -39.18 -6.49
CA PRO A 110 7.44 -40.56 -6.87
C PRO A 110 6.33 -41.53 -6.43
N PHE A 111 6.01 -42.50 -7.30
CA PHE A 111 4.98 -43.52 -7.13
C PHE A 111 3.53 -43.05 -7.16
N ILE A 112 3.28 -41.74 -7.07
CA ILE A 112 1.94 -41.11 -7.17
C ILE A 112 1.75 -40.46 -8.54
N GLY A 113 2.81 -39.86 -9.06
CA GLY A 113 2.75 -39.03 -10.27
C GLY A 113 2.44 -37.56 -9.99
N ASN A 114 1.78 -36.91 -10.92
CA ASN A 114 1.42 -35.50 -10.79
C ASN A 114 0.17 -35.35 -9.91
N ILE A 115 0.27 -34.49 -8.93
CA ILE A 115 -0.84 -34.13 -8.03
C ILE A 115 -1.09 -32.62 -8.04
N LYS A 116 -2.35 -32.22 -8.03
CA LYS A 116 -2.72 -30.81 -7.90
C LYS A 116 -2.54 -30.36 -6.46
N VAL A 117 -1.82 -29.24 -6.30
CA VAL A 117 -1.49 -28.68 -4.99
C VAL A 117 -1.88 -27.21 -4.85
N ALA A 118 -2.08 -26.48 -5.96
CA ALA A 118 -2.45 -25.08 -5.89
C ALA A 118 -3.77 -24.86 -5.16
N GLY A 119 -3.80 -23.87 -4.31
CA GLY A 119 -4.96 -23.55 -3.47
C GLY A 119 -5.11 -24.43 -2.22
N LYS A 120 -4.20 -25.40 -2.00
CA LYS A 120 -4.22 -26.30 -0.84
C LYS A 120 -3.23 -25.86 0.22
N THR A 121 -3.55 -26.16 1.46
CA THR A 121 -2.61 -26.00 2.58
C THR A 121 -1.56 -27.12 2.57
N PRO A 122 -0.39 -26.92 3.17
CA PRO A 122 0.59 -28.01 3.34
C PRO A 122 0.01 -29.26 3.99
N GLU A 123 -0.85 -29.09 4.99
CA GLU A 123 -1.53 -30.20 5.66
C GLU A 123 -2.46 -30.98 4.73
N ALA A 124 -3.21 -30.28 3.89
CA ALA A 124 -4.06 -30.90 2.89
C ALA A 124 -3.24 -31.70 1.87
N ILE A 125 -2.08 -31.19 1.46
CA ILE A 125 -1.16 -31.87 0.55
C ILE A 125 -0.54 -33.11 1.25
N GLN A 126 -0.15 -32.99 2.52
CA GLN A 126 0.31 -34.12 3.32
C GLN A 126 -0.72 -35.27 3.33
N ASN A 127 -1.97 -34.93 3.62
CA ASN A 127 -3.06 -35.91 3.64
C ASN A 127 -3.30 -36.53 2.27
N GLN A 128 -3.20 -35.77 1.21
CA GLN A 128 -3.32 -36.23 -0.17
C GLN A 128 -2.20 -37.21 -0.53
N ILE A 129 -0.96 -36.91 -0.16
CA ILE A 129 0.19 -37.79 -0.39
C ILE A 129 0.04 -39.09 0.39
N VAL A 130 -0.27 -39.02 1.68
CA VAL A 130 -0.48 -40.19 2.55
C VAL A 130 -1.61 -41.04 2.00
N GLY A 131 -2.74 -40.44 1.61
CA GLY A 131 -3.86 -41.17 1.04
C GLY A 131 -3.50 -41.94 -0.24
N ALA A 132 -2.71 -41.31 -1.12
CA ALA A 132 -2.25 -41.96 -2.36
C ALA A 132 -1.21 -43.06 -2.14
N LEU A 133 -0.40 -42.95 -1.09
CA LEU A 133 0.63 -43.95 -0.75
C LEU A 133 0.14 -45.06 0.15
N ASN A 134 -0.99 -44.92 0.79
CA ASN A 134 -1.45 -45.80 1.88
C ASN A 134 -1.55 -47.29 1.48
N ARG A 135 -1.79 -47.59 0.21
CA ARG A 135 -1.84 -48.95 -0.32
C ARG A 135 -0.52 -49.42 -0.91
N LYS A 136 0.47 -48.56 -1.05
CA LYS A 136 1.75 -48.82 -1.71
C LYS A 136 2.90 -48.87 -0.70
N ALA A 137 2.84 -48.04 0.32
CA ALA A 137 3.85 -47.93 1.36
C ALA A 137 3.33 -48.45 2.70
N ASN A 138 4.24 -48.79 3.61
CA ASN A 138 3.89 -49.23 4.93
C ASN A 138 3.71 -48.07 5.91
N GLN A 139 2.46 -47.82 6.32
CA GLN A 139 2.10 -46.73 7.24
C GLN A 139 2.81 -45.39 6.90
N PRO A 140 2.65 -44.88 5.69
CA PRO A 140 3.39 -43.67 5.26
C PRO A 140 2.94 -42.44 6.01
N GLN A 141 3.90 -41.56 6.28
CA GLN A 141 3.65 -40.22 6.76
C GLN A 141 4.36 -39.22 5.84
N ALA A 142 3.78 -38.06 5.66
CA ALA A 142 4.37 -37.01 4.84
C ALA A 142 4.43 -35.70 5.62
N LEU A 143 5.51 -34.98 5.43
CA LEU A 143 5.67 -33.61 5.88
C LEU A 143 5.88 -32.74 4.64
N VAL A 144 5.03 -31.73 4.48
CA VAL A 144 5.12 -30.77 3.40
C VAL A 144 5.39 -29.41 4.00
N ARG A 145 6.42 -28.74 3.49
CA ARG A 145 6.80 -27.40 3.89
C ARG A 145 6.99 -26.51 2.66
N ILE A 146 6.57 -25.28 2.77
CA ILE A 146 6.86 -24.27 1.75
C ILE A 146 8.28 -23.75 2.01
N ALA A 147 9.21 -24.10 1.13
CA ALA A 147 10.61 -23.67 1.24
C ALA A 147 10.78 -22.21 0.74
N SER A 148 10.00 -21.83 -0.27
CA SER A 148 9.96 -20.46 -0.79
C SER A 148 8.55 -20.13 -1.24
N ASN A 149 7.97 -19.09 -0.65
CA ASN A 149 6.60 -18.65 -0.92
C ASN A 149 6.60 -17.47 -1.88
N LEU A 150 6.94 -17.73 -3.15
CA LEU A 150 7.05 -16.69 -4.18
C LEU A 150 5.70 -16.18 -4.65
N SER A 151 4.61 -16.91 -4.39
CA SER A 151 3.25 -16.53 -4.76
C SER A 151 2.59 -15.60 -3.76
N SER A 152 3.11 -15.51 -2.53
CA SER A 152 2.55 -14.71 -1.44
C SER A 152 3.58 -13.70 -0.96
N ASP A 153 3.78 -12.67 -1.74
CA ASP A 153 4.65 -11.56 -1.39
C ASP A 153 3.99 -10.22 -1.65
N VAL A 154 4.58 -9.20 -1.08
CA VAL A 154 4.27 -7.80 -1.35
C VAL A 154 5.53 -7.10 -1.87
N THR A 155 5.34 -6.14 -2.75
CA THR A 155 6.43 -5.27 -3.21
C THR A 155 6.50 -4.06 -2.30
N VAL A 156 7.67 -3.76 -1.78
CA VAL A 156 7.91 -2.57 -0.97
C VAL A 156 8.92 -1.68 -1.69
N ILE A 157 8.52 -0.45 -1.93
CA ILE A 157 9.30 0.52 -2.69
C ILE A 157 9.64 1.71 -1.79
N ARG A 158 10.91 2.06 -1.77
CA ARG A 158 11.44 3.28 -1.21
C ARG A 158 12.34 3.94 -2.26
N GLN A 159 12.52 5.26 -2.22
CA GLN A 159 13.42 5.92 -3.15
C GLN A 159 14.81 5.24 -3.14
N GLY A 160 15.23 4.76 -4.30
CA GLY A 160 16.50 4.08 -4.49
C GLY A 160 16.55 2.62 -4.04
N ASN A 161 15.46 2.05 -3.54
CA ASN A 161 15.40 0.65 -3.11
C ASN A 161 14.00 0.04 -3.33
N SER A 162 13.99 -1.21 -3.74
CA SER A 162 12.77 -1.99 -3.90
C SER A 162 13.04 -3.43 -3.47
N ILE A 163 12.14 -3.99 -2.67
CA ILE A 163 12.23 -5.37 -2.20
C ILE A 163 10.90 -6.09 -2.40
N ARG A 164 10.96 -7.42 -2.40
CA ARG A 164 9.80 -8.28 -2.24
C ARG A 164 9.82 -8.86 -0.84
N MET A 165 8.78 -8.59 -0.06
CA MET A 165 8.63 -9.12 1.28
C MET A 165 7.67 -10.31 1.24
N PRO A 166 8.12 -11.52 1.64
CA PRO A 166 7.22 -12.66 1.73
C PRO A 166 6.21 -12.47 2.87
N LEU A 167 4.99 -12.91 2.61
CA LEU A 167 3.95 -12.99 3.63
C LEU A 167 4.01 -14.36 4.32
N SER A 168 3.62 -14.40 5.59
CA SER A 168 3.63 -15.60 6.41
C SER A 168 2.40 -15.66 7.33
N ALA A 169 2.32 -16.72 8.11
CA ALA A 169 1.29 -16.86 9.15
C ALA A 169 1.33 -15.78 10.24
N ASN A 170 2.37 -14.95 10.27
CA ASN A 170 2.45 -13.79 11.17
C ASN A 170 1.53 -12.64 10.75
N ASN A 171 0.91 -12.73 9.58
CA ASN A 171 0.02 -11.71 9.03
C ASN A 171 0.68 -10.32 9.00
N GLU A 172 1.74 -10.20 8.20
CA GLU A 172 2.52 -8.99 8.06
C GLU A 172 1.62 -7.80 7.67
N ARG A 173 1.89 -6.68 8.32
CA ARG A 173 1.15 -5.44 8.17
C ARG A 173 1.99 -4.38 7.45
N ILE A 174 1.41 -3.23 7.19
CA ILE A 174 2.09 -2.16 6.46
C ILE A 174 3.40 -1.74 7.16
N LEU A 175 3.41 -1.61 8.48
CA LEU A 175 4.62 -1.25 9.22
C LEU A 175 5.70 -2.33 9.16
N ASP A 176 5.34 -3.59 9.00
CA ASP A 176 6.31 -4.66 8.75
C ASP A 176 7.00 -4.46 7.39
N ALA A 177 6.24 -4.05 6.38
CA ALA A 177 6.79 -3.72 5.06
C ALA A 177 7.75 -2.52 5.13
N VAL A 178 7.38 -1.49 5.88
CA VAL A 178 8.25 -0.32 6.12
C VAL A 178 9.57 -0.76 6.78
N ALA A 179 9.49 -1.60 7.80
CA ALA A 179 10.68 -2.14 8.47
C ALA A 179 11.52 -3.02 7.52
N ALA A 180 10.89 -3.83 6.70
CA ALA A 180 11.56 -4.75 5.78
C ALA A 180 12.41 -4.02 4.72
N VAL A 181 11.97 -2.85 4.26
CA VAL A 181 12.73 -2.03 3.29
C VAL A 181 13.82 -1.18 3.97
N GLY A 182 13.94 -1.29 5.29
CA GLY A 182 14.92 -0.54 6.10
C GLY A 182 14.41 0.81 6.62
N GLY A 183 13.11 0.99 6.71
CA GLY A 183 12.50 2.23 7.17
C GLY A 183 12.64 3.37 6.17
N THR A 184 12.76 4.58 6.69
CA THR A 184 12.98 5.79 5.89
C THR A 184 14.18 6.57 6.42
N ASN A 185 14.94 7.18 5.51
CA ASN A 185 16.02 8.12 5.84
C ASN A 185 15.51 9.57 5.87
N GLU A 186 14.30 9.80 5.44
CA GLU A 186 13.65 11.09 5.40
C GLU A 186 13.01 11.42 6.76
N ASN A 187 12.71 12.69 6.99
CA ASN A 187 11.91 13.08 8.14
C ASN A 187 10.52 12.45 8.03
N ILE A 188 10.06 11.84 9.10
CA ILE A 188 8.74 11.18 9.16
C ILE A 188 7.62 12.12 8.69
N GLU A 189 7.74 13.41 9.03
CA GLU A 189 6.78 14.44 8.63
C GLU A 189 6.64 14.60 7.10
N ASP A 190 7.68 14.28 6.35
CA ASP A 190 7.74 14.42 4.91
C ASP A 190 7.38 13.13 4.16
N VAL A 191 7.06 12.05 4.88
CA VAL A 191 6.81 10.74 4.28
C VAL A 191 5.32 10.45 4.16
N THR A 192 4.93 10.04 2.97
CA THR A 192 3.60 9.50 2.67
C THR A 192 3.73 8.02 2.31
N ILE A 193 2.87 7.21 2.87
CA ILE A 193 2.75 5.78 2.55
C ILE A 193 1.62 5.61 1.55
N ARG A 194 1.92 4.94 0.45
CA ARG A 194 0.93 4.55 -0.56
C ARG A 194 0.76 3.05 -0.55
N LEU A 195 -0.48 2.60 -0.45
CA LEU A 195 -0.85 1.20 -0.60
C LEU A 195 -1.65 1.01 -1.89
N THR A 196 -1.15 0.17 -2.76
CA THR A 196 -1.86 -0.28 -3.97
C THR A 196 -2.29 -1.72 -3.78
N ARG A 197 -3.59 -1.95 -3.87
CA ARG A 197 -4.21 -3.27 -3.79
C ARG A 197 -5.11 -3.49 -4.99
N GLY A 198 -4.69 -4.38 -5.89
CA GLY A 198 -5.36 -4.53 -7.18
C GLY A 198 -5.25 -3.24 -8.00
N ASN A 199 -6.38 -2.68 -8.39
CA ASN A 199 -6.46 -1.40 -9.10
C ASN A 199 -6.77 -0.19 -8.19
N LYS A 200 -6.84 -0.40 -6.88
CA LYS A 200 -7.13 0.67 -5.91
C LYS A 200 -5.84 1.18 -5.28
N VAL A 201 -5.73 2.50 -5.20
CA VAL A 201 -4.59 3.19 -4.61
C VAL A 201 -5.10 4.08 -3.47
N ARG A 202 -4.46 3.96 -2.31
CA ARG A 202 -4.71 4.84 -1.16
C ARG A 202 -3.41 5.33 -0.59
N SER A 203 -3.39 6.56 -0.16
CA SER A 203 -2.21 7.22 0.42
C SER A 203 -2.54 7.82 1.77
N MET A 204 -1.57 7.80 2.67
CA MET A 204 -1.69 8.30 4.03
C MET A 204 -0.36 8.84 4.50
N ALA A 205 -0.39 9.91 5.30
CA ALA A 205 0.80 10.37 5.98
C ALA A 205 1.38 9.27 6.89
N PHE A 206 2.69 9.12 6.91
CA PHE A 206 3.35 8.14 7.77
C PHE A 206 3.07 8.40 9.24
N GLU A 207 3.02 9.66 9.67
CA GLU A 207 2.62 10.02 11.03
C GLU A 207 1.24 9.51 11.41
N THR A 208 0.27 9.57 10.48
CA THR A 208 -1.09 9.06 10.71
C THR A 208 -1.07 7.54 10.86
N LEU A 209 -0.32 6.84 10.04
CA LEU A 209 -0.16 5.39 10.13
C LEU A 209 0.44 4.96 11.47
N ILE A 210 1.41 5.70 11.99
CA ILE A 210 2.03 5.43 13.29
C ILE A 210 1.07 5.72 14.44
N SER A 211 0.31 6.81 14.34
CA SER A 211 -0.55 7.27 15.44
C SER A 211 -1.91 6.56 15.51
N ASP A 212 -2.37 5.99 14.41
CA ASP A 212 -3.65 5.26 14.34
C ASP A 212 -3.42 3.79 13.98
N PRO A 213 -3.35 2.90 14.99
CA PRO A 213 -3.10 1.47 14.76
C PRO A 213 -4.11 0.79 13.85
N SER A 214 -5.33 1.32 13.73
CA SER A 214 -6.36 0.76 12.85
C SER A 214 -6.01 0.88 11.37
N GLN A 215 -5.07 1.76 11.01
CA GLN A 215 -4.60 1.95 9.64
C GLN A 215 -3.48 0.97 9.28
N ASN A 216 -2.83 0.36 10.26
CA ASN A 216 -1.80 -0.64 10.05
C ASN A 216 -2.42 -2.00 9.72
N ILE A 217 -3.03 -2.09 8.56
CA ILE A 217 -3.79 -3.26 8.12
C ILE A 217 -2.88 -4.40 7.68
N VAL A 218 -3.44 -5.61 7.68
CA VAL A 218 -2.77 -6.81 7.18
C VAL A 218 -2.61 -6.72 5.67
N LEU A 219 -1.40 -7.01 5.19
CA LEU A 219 -1.07 -7.03 3.79
C LEU A 219 -1.57 -8.29 3.10
N ARG A 220 -1.84 -8.19 1.82
CA ARG A 220 -2.24 -9.30 0.95
C ARG A 220 -1.24 -9.50 -0.18
N SER A 221 -1.19 -10.72 -0.69
CA SER A 221 -0.37 -11.03 -1.86
C SER A 221 -0.67 -10.07 -3.02
N GLY A 222 0.41 -9.55 -3.61
CA GLY A 222 0.32 -8.60 -4.70
C GLY A 222 0.17 -7.14 -4.30
N ASP A 223 0.04 -6.84 -3.00
CA ASP A 223 0.05 -5.46 -2.52
C ASP A 223 1.38 -4.77 -2.87
N ILE A 224 1.31 -3.48 -3.12
CA ILE A 224 2.48 -2.63 -3.29
C ILE A 224 2.44 -1.54 -2.22
N VAL A 225 3.48 -1.49 -1.40
CA VAL A 225 3.67 -0.45 -0.39
C VAL A 225 4.80 0.46 -0.85
N ALA A 226 4.52 1.73 -1.04
CA ALA A 226 5.51 2.72 -1.45
C ALA A 226 5.68 3.81 -0.39
N LEU A 227 6.93 4.05 0.01
CA LEU A 227 7.31 5.16 0.85
C LEU A 227 7.75 6.31 -0.05
N MET A 228 7.04 7.42 0.02
CA MET A 228 7.29 8.59 -0.81
C MET A 228 7.71 9.77 0.04
N ASN A 229 8.77 10.44 -0.38
CA ASN A 229 9.13 11.73 0.19
C ASN A 229 8.28 12.81 -0.47
N THR A 230 7.31 13.32 0.26
CA THR A 230 6.36 14.33 -0.22
C THR A 230 6.36 15.51 0.76
N PRO A 231 7.41 16.35 0.75
CA PRO A 231 7.42 17.52 1.59
C PRO A 231 6.33 18.48 1.13
N TYR A 232 5.38 18.75 2.02
CA TYR A 232 4.33 19.72 1.75
C TYR A 232 4.78 21.12 2.11
N SER A 233 4.42 22.07 1.27
CA SER A 233 4.65 23.47 1.50
C SER A 233 3.44 24.29 1.08
N PHE A 234 3.29 25.46 1.66
CA PHE A 234 2.30 26.43 1.22
C PHE A 234 2.93 27.80 1.07
N THR A 235 2.35 28.62 0.22
CA THR A 235 2.74 30.01 0.03
C THR A 235 1.53 30.88 0.31
N GLY A 236 1.62 31.73 1.31
CA GLY A 236 0.60 32.72 1.57
C GLY A 236 0.82 33.94 0.68
N LEU A 237 -0.24 34.41 0.05
CA LEU A 237 -0.26 35.55 -0.83
C LEU A 237 -1.38 36.50 -0.39
N GLY A 238 -1.20 37.80 -0.67
CA GLY A 238 -2.23 38.81 -0.41
C GLY A 238 -2.16 39.39 0.99
N ALA A 239 -3.16 39.17 1.83
CA ALA A 239 -3.34 39.85 3.11
C ALA A 239 -2.47 39.30 4.27
N VAL A 240 -1.51 38.46 4.01
CA VAL A 240 -0.59 37.95 5.03
C VAL A 240 0.65 38.83 5.18
N GLY A 241 1.24 38.82 6.38
CA GLY A 241 2.36 39.66 6.74
C GLY A 241 3.62 39.45 5.92
N ASN A 242 3.89 38.24 5.50
CA ASN A 242 5.02 37.87 4.68
C ASN A 242 4.56 36.91 3.59
N ASN A 243 4.86 37.25 2.34
CA ASN A 243 4.69 36.32 1.21
C ASN A 243 5.88 35.38 1.19
N GLN A 244 5.74 34.23 1.83
CA GLN A 244 6.81 33.23 1.88
C GLN A 244 6.26 31.83 1.78
N GLN A 245 7.09 30.94 1.26
CA GLN A 245 6.83 29.51 1.24
C GLN A 245 7.20 28.92 2.60
N MET A 246 6.28 28.14 3.17
CA MET A 246 6.47 27.45 4.43
C MET A 246 6.23 25.95 4.26
N ARG A 247 7.06 25.13 4.91
CA ARG A 247 6.90 23.67 4.93
C ARG A 247 6.00 23.27 6.07
N PHE A 248 5.25 22.20 5.87
CA PHE A 248 4.42 21.58 6.90
C PHE A 248 4.43 20.05 6.77
N SER A 249 3.97 19.36 7.81
CA SER A 249 3.87 17.91 7.87
C SER A 249 2.95 17.36 6.77
N SER A 250 3.25 16.15 6.28
CA SER A 250 2.39 15.38 5.37
C SER A 250 1.01 15.08 5.95
N LYS A 251 0.87 15.16 7.28
CA LYS A 251 -0.40 15.07 7.99
C LYS A 251 -1.33 16.26 7.70
N GLY A 252 -0.77 17.38 7.22
CA GLY A 252 -1.48 18.60 6.93
C GLY A 252 -1.31 19.66 8.02
N ILE A 253 -1.94 20.79 7.81
CA ILE A 253 -1.91 21.95 8.70
C ILE A 253 -3.25 22.66 8.60
N THR A 254 -3.75 23.16 9.73
CA THR A 254 -4.95 24.00 9.69
C THR A 254 -4.63 25.36 9.11
N LEU A 255 -5.63 26.02 8.53
CA LEU A 255 -5.46 27.38 8.00
C LEU A 255 -5.03 28.36 9.10
N ALA A 256 -5.58 28.23 10.31
CA ALA A 256 -5.21 29.07 11.44
C ALA A 256 -3.72 28.91 11.80
N GLU A 257 -3.19 27.69 11.81
CA GLU A 257 -1.77 27.43 12.03
C GLU A 257 -0.91 28.00 10.89
N ALA A 258 -1.36 27.86 9.65
CA ALA A 258 -0.66 28.42 8.48
C ALA A 258 -0.55 29.94 8.56
N ILE A 259 -1.63 30.63 8.87
CA ILE A 259 -1.65 32.10 9.02
C ILE A 259 -0.78 32.51 10.20
N GLY A 260 -0.85 31.81 11.33
CA GLY A 260 0.00 32.07 12.49
C GLY A 260 1.49 31.94 12.16
N LYS A 261 1.89 30.92 11.45
CA LYS A 261 3.28 30.72 10.97
C LYS A 261 3.75 31.83 10.02
N MET A 262 2.86 32.43 9.26
CA MET A 262 3.17 33.49 8.32
C MET A 262 3.14 34.90 8.94
N GLY A 263 2.96 35.02 10.24
CA GLY A 263 2.92 36.30 10.94
C GLY A 263 1.56 36.99 10.94
N GLY A 264 0.50 36.28 10.55
CA GLY A 264 -0.86 36.78 10.55
C GLY A 264 -1.16 37.80 9.43
N LEU A 265 -2.26 38.53 9.59
CA LEU A 265 -2.66 39.60 8.69
C LEU A 265 -2.11 40.93 9.20
N ILE A 266 -1.38 41.69 8.36
CA ILE A 266 -0.72 42.92 8.78
C ILE A 266 -1.60 44.16 8.53
N ASP A 267 -2.41 44.19 7.48
CA ASP A 267 -3.05 45.42 7.00
C ASP A 267 -4.58 45.28 7.03
N GLU A 268 -5.21 46.15 7.82
CA GLU A 268 -6.67 46.24 7.88
C GLU A 268 -7.31 46.68 6.52
N ARG A 269 -6.51 47.17 5.60
CA ARG A 269 -6.95 47.55 4.24
C ARG A 269 -6.81 46.40 3.24
N SER A 270 -6.22 45.30 3.65
CA SER A 270 -6.05 44.13 2.77
C SER A 270 -7.38 43.40 2.61
N ASP A 271 -7.64 42.91 1.39
CA ASP A 271 -8.84 42.13 1.13
C ASP A 271 -8.67 40.73 1.75
N PRO A 272 -9.44 40.37 2.80
CA PRO A 272 -9.34 39.09 3.47
C PRO A 272 -9.78 37.90 2.58
N ARG A 273 -10.41 38.18 1.43
CA ARG A 273 -10.75 37.19 0.41
C ARG A 273 -9.57 36.84 -0.51
N GLY A 274 -8.49 37.64 -0.42
CA GLY A 274 -7.29 37.50 -1.24
C GLY A 274 -6.23 36.55 -0.68
N VAL A 275 -6.55 35.71 0.29
CA VAL A 275 -5.61 34.71 0.81
C VAL A 275 -5.70 33.45 -0.04
N PHE A 276 -4.56 33.05 -0.58
CA PHE A 276 -4.44 31.86 -1.42
C PHE A 276 -3.41 30.91 -0.81
N VAL A 277 -3.76 29.64 -0.76
CA VAL A 277 -2.85 28.58 -0.32
C VAL A 277 -2.62 27.64 -1.48
N PHE A 278 -1.36 27.47 -1.86
CA PHE A 278 -0.96 26.57 -2.93
C PHE A 278 -0.54 25.22 -2.34
N ARG A 279 -1.06 24.15 -2.88
CA ARG A 279 -0.77 22.78 -2.44
C ARG A 279 -0.92 21.81 -3.60
N HIS A 280 -0.12 20.73 -3.59
CA HIS A 280 -0.37 19.56 -4.41
C HIS A 280 -1.25 18.58 -3.64
N ILE A 281 -2.36 18.16 -4.23
CA ILE A 281 -3.26 17.18 -3.63
C ILE A 281 -3.29 15.91 -4.47
N PRO A 282 -3.40 14.72 -3.85
CA PRO A 282 -3.58 13.48 -4.58
C PRO A 282 -4.81 13.53 -5.48
N PHE A 283 -4.69 13.02 -6.72
CA PHE A 283 -5.80 12.91 -7.67
C PHE A 283 -7.05 12.25 -7.05
N THR A 284 -6.84 11.26 -6.19
CA THR A 284 -7.90 10.53 -5.51
C THR A 284 -8.68 11.33 -4.48
N GLN A 285 -8.17 12.50 -4.05
CA GLN A 285 -8.88 13.43 -3.17
C GLN A 285 -9.82 14.38 -3.92
N LEU A 286 -9.79 14.42 -5.24
CA LEU A 286 -10.73 15.19 -6.04
C LEU A 286 -12.12 14.54 -5.99
N ASP A 287 -13.17 15.36 -6.12
CA ASP A 287 -14.51 14.83 -6.33
C ASP A 287 -14.63 14.14 -7.70
N TYR A 288 -15.71 13.41 -7.92
CA TYR A 288 -15.91 12.62 -9.14
C TYR A 288 -15.85 13.47 -10.42
N ASN A 289 -16.45 14.65 -10.41
CA ASN A 289 -16.49 15.53 -11.57
C ASN A 289 -15.09 16.08 -11.88
N ASP A 290 -14.37 16.52 -10.87
CA ASP A 290 -13.01 17.01 -10.99
C ASP A 290 -12.05 15.91 -11.42
N GLN A 291 -12.19 14.69 -10.90
CA GLN A 291 -11.42 13.55 -11.35
C GLN A 291 -11.61 13.29 -12.85
N SER A 292 -12.83 13.38 -13.35
CA SER A 292 -13.12 13.22 -14.78
C SER A 292 -12.41 14.26 -15.62
N LEU A 293 -12.47 15.53 -15.22
CA LEU A 293 -11.79 16.64 -15.91
C LEU A 293 -10.27 16.46 -15.93
N TRP A 294 -9.68 16.11 -14.79
CA TRP A 294 -8.23 15.95 -14.68
C TRP A 294 -7.75 14.67 -15.37
N ARG A 295 -8.58 13.63 -15.42
CA ARG A 295 -8.28 12.42 -16.20
C ARG A 295 -8.20 12.70 -17.69
N GLU A 296 -9.07 13.55 -18.23
CA GLU A 296 -8.99 14.02 -19.61
C GLU A 296 -7.69 14.78 -19.91
N LYS A 297 -7.09 15.42 -18.91
CA LYS A 297 -5.80 16.10 -19.00
C LYS A 297 -4.59 15.15 -18.83
N GLY A 298 -4.81 13.86 -18.66
CA GLY A 298 -3.78 12.86 -18.51
C GLY A 298 -3.37 12.53 -17.08
N TYR A 299 -4.07 13.05 -16.07
CA TYR A 299 -3.83 12.71 -14.67
C TYR A 299 -4.55 11.42 -14.29
N THR A 300 -3.90 10.59 -13.48
CA THR A 300 -4.42 9.30 -13.01
C THR A 300 -4.22 9.16 -11.52
N GLU A 301 -4.81 8.10 -10.94
CA GLU A 301 -4.55 7.71 -9.57
C GLU A 301 -3.05 7.57 -9.33
N GLY A 302 -2.57 8.14 -8.24
CA GLY A 302 -1.14 8.17 -7.92
C GLY A 302 -0.40 9.43 -8.37
N MET A 303 -1.04 10.34 -9.07
CA MET A 303 -0.51 11.65 -9.41
C MET A 303 -1.05 12.72 -8.46
N ASP A 304 -0.27 13.76 -8.24
CA ASP A 304 -0.67 14.92 -7.46
C ASP A 304 -1.12 16.06 -8.39
N ILE A 305 -2.19 16.73 -8.00
CA ILE A 305 -2.78 17.84 -8.75
C ILE A 305 -2.36 19.16 -8.10
N PRO A 306 -1.71 20.08 -8.83
CA PRO A 306 -1.42 21.41 -8.32
C PRO A 306 -2.72 22.15 -8.03
N THR A 307 -2.92 22.57 -6.78
CA THR A 307 -4.17 23.13 -6.31
C THR A 307 -3.93 24.44 -5.57
N VAL A 308 -4.76 25.43 -5.83
CA VAL A 308 -4.81 26.70 -5.11
C VAL A 308 -6.12 26.78 -4.35
N TYR A 309 -6.04 26.92 -3.05
CA TYR A 309 -7.19 27.19 -2.21
C TYR A 309 -7.36 28.69 -2.04
N GLN A 310 -8.53 29.18 -2.39
CA GLN A 310 -8.94 30.52 -2.04
C GLN A 310 -9.66 30.49 -0.69
N VAL A 311 -9.18 31.30 0.22
CA VAL A 311 -9.71 31.37 1.59
C VAL A 311 -10.39 32.71 1.78
N ASN A 312 -11.63 32.70 2.29
CA ASN A 312 -12.33 33.88 2.75
C ASN A 312 -12.23 33.97 4.28
N LEU A 313 -11.36 34.83 4.79
CA LEU A 313 -11.16 35.01 6.22
C LEU A 313 -12.32 35.71 6.93
N LEU A 314 -13.28 36.24 6.17
CA LEU A 314 -14.51 36.79 6.74
C LEU A 314 -15.47 35.70 7.23
N GLU A 315 -15.28 34.46 6.79
CA GLU A 315 -16.04 33.30 7.25
C GLU A 315 -15.24 32.57 8.33
N PRO A 316 -15.65 32.64 9.64
CA PRO A 316 -14.86 32.06 10.74
C PRO A 316 -14.58 30.55 10.57
N GLN A 317 -15.45 29.85 9.87
CA GLN A 317 -15.33 28.41 9.64
C GLN A 317 -14.21 28.07 8.65
N SER A 318 -13.83 28.98 7.76
CA SER A 318 -12.72 28.80 6.83
C SER A 318 -11.35 28.65 7.52
N MET A 319 -11.23 29.10 8.75
CA MET A 319 -9.97 29.07 9.52
C MET A 319 -9.57 27.67 10.01
N PHE A 320 -10.45 26.68 9.90
CA PHE A 320 -10.21 25.32 10.40
C PHE A 320 -10.13 24.25 9.31
N LEU A 321 -10.02 24.68 8.04
CA LEU A 321 -10.36 23.85 6.88
C LEU A 321 -9.20 23.45 5.96
N LEU A 322 -7.95 23.36 6.45
CA LEU A 322 -6.83 22.89 5.60
C LEU A 322 -6.38 21.48 5.94
#